data_d8da90213fcfcf0a06ee5f8295dfe289
#
_entry.id   d8da90213fcfcf0a06ee5f8295dfe289
#
_cell.length_a   1.000
_cell.length_b   1.000
_cell.length_c   1.000
_cell.angle_alpha   90.00
_cell.angle_beta   90.00
_cell.angle_gamma   90.00
#
_symmetry.space_group_name_H-M   'P 1'
#
loop_
_entity.id
_entity.type
_entity.pdbx_description
1 polymer ?
#
loop_
_entity_poly.entity_id
_entity_poly.type
_entity_poly.pdbx_seq_one_letter_code
_entity_poly.pdbx_strand_id
1 'polypeptide(L)'
;MNLAQAIEHANSIVFPGFLVGDEAMTKERHKNEEALVLLMDAWKTAPLGQEPFGFDTVRKLADRNRELCDLYGTERLRDEPVATLARKLPDSDLVHAAAVMQHRSDADVARTAGRDLRDLGVAWQEAPVSGMILGIDLETTERDPARGYIINVGFEFMYMSPKAKPTNGHAAYFGIPEMYKEKGVPLTEVHHITWKDLDGKTPFREAKAVQEALIKILERYPFMAHNAAFEDSWLTLHLDGYAEGRKAGRIVPIDTRDICRRCDPEVKNLPREARPAALESWARRRKVLKKSQKERHLGLEDVELMFKTVQAEFSERTMFAS
;
A
#
# COMPACT_ATOMS: atom_id res chain seq x y z
N MET A 1 9.22 24.66 7.76
CA MET A 1 8.07 25.22 6.99
C MET A 1 6.79 25.09 7.83
N ASN A 2 5.84 26.03 7.75
CA ASN A 2 4.49 25.84 8.31
C ASN A 2 3.47 25.43 7.24
N LEU A 3 2.25 25.05 7.64
CA LEU A 3 1.23 24.55 6.71
C LEU A 3 0.87 25.56 5.59
N ALA A 4 0.71 26.85 5.93
CA ALA A 4 0.39 27.88 4.93
C ALA A 4 1.51 28.01 3.87
N GLN A 5 2.75 27.98 4.30
CA GLN A 5 3.92 27.98 3.41
C GLN A 5 4.00 26.69 2.56
N ALA A 6 3.60 25.53 3.10
CA ALA A 6 3.54 24.29 2.34
C ALA A 6 2.48 24.33 1.25
N ILE A 7 1.29 24.86 1.54
CA ILE A 7 0.21 25.07 0.56
C ILE A 7 0.65 26.05 -0.54
N GLU A 8 1.22 27.19 -0.16
CA GLU A 8 1.74 28.17 -1.10
C GLU A 8 2.82 27.55 -2.01
N HIS A 9 3.76 26.82 -1.42
CA HIS A 9 4.79 26.12 -2.17
C HIS A 9 4.20 25.14 -3.19
N ALA A 10 3.28 24.27 -2.78
CA ALA A 10 2.63 23.31 -3.68
C ALA A 10 1.86 24.00 -4.82
N ASN A 11 1.20 25.12 -4.54
CA ASN A 11 0.48 25.89 -5.52
C ASN A 11 1.40 26.65 -6.50
N SER A 12 2.62 26.97 -6.07
CA SER A 12 3.62 27.68 -6.91
C SER A 12 4.37 26.78 -7.87
N ILE A 13 4.23 25.45 -7.75
CA ILE A 13 4.92 24.51 -8.63
C ILE A 13 4.40 24.61 -10.06
N VAL A 14 5.34 24.85 -10.99
CA VAL A 14 5.10 24.91 -12.44
C VAL A 14 5.80 23.73 -13.11
N PHE A 15 5.09 23.02 -13.98
CA PHE A 15 5.63 21.95 -14.82
C PHE A 15 5.75 22.41 -16.28
N PRO A 16 6.83 22.04 -16.99
CA PRO A 16 8.12 21.61 -16.48
C PRO A 16 8.90 22.78 -15.84
N GLY A 17 9.43 22.53 -14.66
CA GLY A 17 10.28 23.54 -14.00
C GLY A 17 11.75 23.32 -14.37
N PHE A 18 12.39 24.35 -14.88
CA PHE A 18 13.84 24.33 -15.08
C PHE A 18 14.53 24.92 -13.85
N LEU A 19 15.38 24.12 -13.23
CA LEU A 19 16.31 24.57 -12.19
C LEU A 19 17.73 24.43 -12.70
N VAL A 20 18.54 25.42 -12.38
CA VAL A 20 19.96 25.42 -12.78
C VAL A 20 20.82 25.13 -11.55
N GLY A 21 21.47 23.97 -11.58
CA GLY A 21 22.49 23.56 -10.61
C GLY A 21 22.00 22.62 -9.49
N ASP A 22 22.86 21.67 -9.12
CA ASP A 22 22.58 20.59 -8.17
C ASP A 22 22.14 21.07 -6.79
N GLU A 23 22.66 22.20 -6.32
CA GLU A 23 22.32 22.74 -5.00
C GLU A 23 20.87 23.25 -4.95
N ALA A 24 20.42 23.97 -5.98
CA ALA A 24 19.06 24.48 -6.07
C ALA A 24 18.06 23.33 -6.09
N MET A 25 18.36 22.26 -6.81
CA MET A 25 17.52 21.09 -6.96
C MET A 25 17.45 20.23 -5.70
N THR A 26 18.56 20.05 -5.03
CA THR A 26 18.60 19.38 -3.73
C THR A 26 17.76 20.15 -2.70
N LYS A 27 17.87 21.49 -2.72
CA LYS A 27 17.06 22.35 -1.84
C LYS A 27 15.58 22.26 -2.16
N GLU A 28 15.19 22.23 -3.43
CA GLU A 28 13.77 22.05 -3.81
C GLU A 28 13.24 20.71 -3.40
N ARG A 29 13.97 19.60 -3.58
CA ARG A 29 13.58 18.25 -3.13
C ARG A 29 13.32 18.23 -1.63
N HIS A 30 14.25 18.72 -0.82
CA HIS A 30 14.05 18.80 0.63
C HIS A 30 12.81 19.62 1.01
N LYS A 31 12.60 20.74 0.31
CA LYS A 31 11.43 21.60 0.52
C LYS A 31 10.13 20.88 0.13
N ASN A 32 10.14 20.13 -0.97
CA ASN A 32 8.99 19.32 -1.41
C ASN A 32 8.65 18.22 -0.39
N GLU A 33 9.64 17.51 0.13
CA GLU A 33 9.43 16.44 1.10
C GLU A 33 8.95 16.97 2.46
N GLU A 34 9.50 18.09 2.93
CA GLU A 34 8.98 18.77 4.12
C GLU A 34 7.53 19.22 3.93
N ALA A 35 7.19 19.77 2.77
CA ALA A 35 5.83 20.18 2.44
C ALA A 35 4.89 18.98 2.35
N LEU A 36 5.30 17.88 1.72
CA LEU A 36 4.51 16.64 1.64
C LEU A 36 4.12 16.10 3.01
N VAL A 37 5.05 16.05 3.96
CA VAL A 37 4.77 15.61 5.33
C VAL A 37 3.70 16.48 5.96
N LEU A 38 3.83 17.81 5.88
CA LEU A 38 2.89 18.76 6.46
C LEU A 38 1.50 18.69 5.82
N LEU A 39 1.45 18.60 4.48
CA LEU A 39 0.19 18.54 3.74
C LEU A 39 -0.54 17.22 3.98
N MET A 40 0.15 16.10 3.96
CA MET A 40 -0.44 14.78 4.25
C MET A 40 -0.98 14.72 5.68
N ASP A 41 -0.22 15.19 6.67
CA ASP A 41 -0.66 15.20 8.06
C ASP A 41 -1.90 16.08 8.25
N ALA A 42 -1.87 17.31 7.72
CA ALA A 42 -2.99 18.23 7.81
C ALA A 42 -4.26 17.69 7.11
N TRP A 43 -4.11 17.09 5.94
CA TRP A 43 -5.24 16.51 5.21
C TRP A 43 -5.85 15.31 5.94
N LYS A 44 -5.01 14.43 6.50
CA LYS A 44 -5.46 13.24 7.23
C LYS A 44 -6.15 13.57 8.54
N THR A 45 -5.61 14.54 9.29
CA THR A 45 -6.12 14.90 10.62
C THR A 45 -7.36 15.80 10.56
N ALA A 46 -7.61 16.47 9.44
CA ALA A 46 -8.83 17.25 9.24
C ALA A 46 -10.08 16.34 9.31
N PRO A 47 -11.20 16.80 9.89
CA PRO A 47 -12.46 16.07 9.79
C PRO A 47 -12.90 15.87 8.33
N LEU A 48 -13.63 14.78 8.07
CA LEU A 48 -14.15 14.48 6.74
C LEU A 48 -15.02 15.64 6.22
N GLY A 49 -14.71 16.13 5.01
CA GLY A 49 -15.40 17.26 4.39
C GLY A 49 -14.95 18.64 4.90
N GLN A 50 -13.93 18.69 5.75
CA GLN A 50 -13.33 19.94 6.25
C GLN A 50 -11.83 20.01 5.93
N GLU A 51 -11.39 19.29 4.92
CA GLU A 51 -10.00 19.30 4.48
C GLU A 51 -9.59 20.71 4.02
N PRO A 52 -8.40 21.20 4.42
CA PRO A 52 -7.96 22.56 4.09
C PRO A 52 -7.61 22.76 2.61
N PHE A 53 -7.51 21.65 1.84
CA PHE A 53 -7.25 21.63 0.40
C PHE A 53 -7.64 20.26 -0.18
N GLY A 54 -7.79 20.17 -1.50
CA GLY A 54 -7.99 18.90 -2.21
C GLY A 54 -6.72 18.04 -2.21
N PHE A 55 -6.85 16.73 -2.13
CA PHE A 55 -5.69 15.81 -2.10
C PHE A 55 -4.82 15.90 -3.36
N ASP A 56 -5.36 16.41 -4.47
CA ASP A 56 -4.60 16.67 -5.70
C ASP A 56 -3.43 17.64 -5.50
N THR A 57 -3.51 18.53 -4.51
CA THR A 57 -2.37 19.38 -4.11
C THR A 57 -1.19 18.54 -3.64
N VAL A 58 -1.46 17.48 -2.85
CA VAL A 58 -0.43 16.54 -2.36
C VAL A 58 0.13 15.74 -3.52
N ARG A 59 -0.74 15.20 -4.40
CA ARG A 59 -0.32 14.40 -5.57
C ARG A 59 0.58 15.21 -6.50
N LYS A 60 0.19 16.45 -6.83
CA LYS A 60 0.99 17.35 -7.68
C LYS A 60 2.39 17.58 -7.10
N LEU A 61 2.49 17.79 -5.79
CA LEU A 61 3.78 17.97 -5.13
C LEU A 61 4.62 16.69 -5.14
N ALA A 62 4.00 15.53 -4.93
CA ALA A 62 4.66 14.23 -5.01
C ALA A 62 5.16 13.94 -6.44
N ASP A 63 4.35 14.24 -7.47
CA ASP A 63 4.74 14.10 -8.88
C ASP A 63 5.98 14.96 -9.20
N ARG A 64 6.02 16.19 -8.72
CA ARG A 64 7.20 17.07 -8.87
C ARG A 64 8.42 16.55 -8.13
N ASN A 65 8.24 16.05 -6.90
CA ASN A 65 9.35 15.48 -6.13
C ASN A 65 9.95 14.27 -6.86
N ARG A 66 9.12 13.40 -7.42
CA ARG A 66 9.56 12.24 -8.20
C ARG A 66 10.34 12.65 -9.45
N GLU A 67 9.84 13.63 -10.21
CA GLU A 67 10.55 14.18 -11.38
C GLU A 67 11.96 14.66 -11.00
N LEU A 68 12.09 15.35 -9.88
CA LEU A 68 13.39 15.81 -9.39
C LEU A 68 14.29 14.64 -8.95
N CYS A 69 13.73 13.59 -8.36
CA CYS A 69 14.48 12.39 -8.01
C CYS A 69 14.98 11.65 -9.27
N ASP A 70 14.18 11.57 -10.32
CA ASP A 70 14.57 10.97 -11.60
C ASP A 70 15.75 11.69 -12.24
N LEU A 71 15.71 13.03 -12.25
CA LEU A 71 16.73 13.85 -12.88
C LEU A 71 18.03 13.90 -12.08
N TYR A 72 17.94 13.94 -10.75
CA TYR A 72 19.07 14.27 -9.87
C TYR A 72 19.41 13.19 -8.84
N GLY A 73 18.73 12.05 -8.88
CA GLY A 73 18.94 10.93 -7.97
C GLY A 73 18.45 11.19 -6.53
N THR A 74 18.48 10.16 -5.70
CA THR A 74 18.05 10.20 -4.30
C THR A 74 19.21 10.15 -3.30
N GLU A 75 20.45 10.06 -3.77
CA GLU A 75 21.64 9.77 -2.94
C GLU A 75 21.90 10.77 -1.81
N ARG A 76 21.42 12.02 -1.97
CA ARG A 76 21.58 13.09 -0.98
C ARG A 76 20.38 13.22 -0.04
N LEU A 77 19.36 12.41 -0.24
CA LEU A 77 18.17 12.39 0.63
C LEU A 77 18.41 11.39 1.75
N ARG A 78 18.44 11.85 2.99
CA ARG A 78 18.77 11.02 4.17
C ARG A 78 17.57 10.31 4.76
N ASP A 79 16.38 10.88 4.60
CA ASP A 79 15.16 10.41 5.23
C ASP A 79 14.13 9.95 4.19
N GLU A 80 13.23 9.10 4.60
CA GLU A 80 12.06 8.67 3.81
C GLU A 80 10.79 9.26 4.47
N PRO A 81 10.55 10.60 4.37
CA PRO A 81 9.53 11.27 5.16
C PRO A 81 8.13 10.77 4.83
N VAL A 82 7.84 10.52 3.56
CA VAL A 82 6.51 10.05 3.14
C VAL A 82 6.30 8.59 3.50
N ALA A 83 7.29 7.72 3.32
CA ALA A 83 7.23 6.33 3.75
C ALA A 83 7.09 6.22 5.28
N THR A 84 7.77 7.10 6.03
CA THR A 84 7.63 7.16 7.49
C THR A 84 6.23 7.61 7.89
N LEU A 85 5.68 8.62 7.20
CA LEU A 85 4.33 9.12 7.45
C LEU A 85 3.27 8.08 7.06
N ALA A 86 3.45 7.36 5.97
CA ALA A 86 2.58 6.28 5.53
C ALA A 86 2.52 5.14 6.57
N ARG A 87 3.64 4.77 7.17
CA ARG A 87 3.69 3.79 8.28
C ARG A 87 2.92 4.21 9.53
N LYS A 88 2.60 5.50 9.66
CA LYS A 88 1.74 6.05 10.72
C LYS A 88 0.29 6.23 10.29
N LEU A 89 -0.07 5.85 9.06
CA LEU A 89 -1.48 5.73 8.69
C LEU A 89 -2.16 4.79 9.68
N PRO A 90 -3.38 5.13 10.14
CA PRO A 90 -4.10 4.22 11.02
C PRO A 90 -4.17 2.89 10.27
N ASP A 91 -3.42 1.95 10.79
CA ASP A 91 -3.31 0.63 10.22
C ASP A 91 -4.69 0.02 10.11
N SER A 92 -4.85 -0.78 9.09
CA SER A 92 -5.85 -1.81 9.07
C SER A 92 -5.69 -2.64 10.34
N ASP A 93 -6.26 -2.20 11.41
CA ASP A 93 -6.34 -3.01 12.60
C ASP A 93 -7.09 -4.30 12.23
N LEU A 94 -6.68 -5.43 12.79
CA LEU A 94 -7.38 -6.70 12.73
C LEU A 94 -8.87 -6.58 13.05
N VAL A 95 -9.21 -5.64 13.87
CA VAL A 95 -10.53 -5.24 14.28
C VAL A 95 -11.35 -4.70 13.11
N HIS A 96 -10.75 -3.85 12.33
CA HIS A 96 -11.34 -3.33 11.11
C HIS A 96 -11.50 -4.45 10.07
N ALA A 97 -10.47 -5.28 9.96
CA ALA A 97 -10.48 -6.48 9.13
C ALA A 97 -11.60 -7.44 9.49
N ALA A 98 -11.79 -7.73 10.78
CA ALA A 98 -12.85 -8.62 11.24
C ALA A 98 -14.24 -8.08 10.96
N ALA A 99 -14.45 -6.78 11.19
CA ALA A 99 -15.72 -6.13 10.90
C ALA A 99 -16.08 -6.22 9.40
N VAL A 100 -15.08 -6.11 8.53
CA VAL A 100 -15.26 -6.18 7.09
C VAL A 100 -15.38 -7.61 6.59
N MET A 101 -14.60 -8.54 7.10
CA MET A 101 -14.69 -9.97 6.77
C MET A 101 -16.04 -10.60 7.19
N GLN A 102 -16.79 -9.95 8.06
CA GLN A 102 -18.15 -10.35 8.45
C GLN A 102 -19.24 -9.86 7.50
N HIS A 103 -18.93 -9.43 6.31
CA HIS A 103 -19.88 -8.90 5.34
C HIS A 103 -20.79 -7.78 5.87
N ARG A 104 -20.23 -6.86 6.58
CA ARG A 104 -20.98 -5.67 6.93
C ARG A 104 -21.25 -4.86 5.67
N SER A 105 -22.44 -4.29 5.59
CA SER A 105 -22.80 -3.38 4.50
C SER A 105 -21.82 -2.19 4.42
N ASP A 106 -21.74 -1.52 3.28
CA ASP A 106 -20.92 -0.31 3.12
C ASP A 106 -21.23 0.74 4.20
N ALA A 107 -22.50 0.82 4.63
CA ALA A 107 -22.92 1.69 5.72
C ALA A 107 -22.37 1.25 7.08
N ASP A 108 -22.18 -0.06 7.30
CA ASP A 108 -21.58 -0.58 8.51
C ASP A 108 -20.07 -0.37 8.54
N VAL A 109 -19.41 -0.50 7.40
CA VAL A 109 -17.98 -0.19 7.24
C VAL A 109 -17.73 1.30 7.50
N ALA A 110 -18.51 2.19 6.92
CA ALA A 110 -18.42 3.64 7.14
C ALA A 110 -18.67 4.02 8.61
N ARG A 111 -19.64 3.40 9.28
CA ARG A 111 -19.88 3.60 10.71
C ARG A 111 -18.74 3.07 11.59
N THR A 112 -18.08 2.02 11.15
CA THR A 112 -16.98 1.39 11.87
C THR A 112 -15.71 2.22 11.79
N ALA A 113 -15.46 2.87 10.67
CA ALA A 113 -14.29 3.74 10.45
C ALA A 113 -14.18 4.92 11.45
N GLY A 114 -15.30 5.33 12.05
CA GLY A 114 -15.34 6.39 13.08
C GLY A 114 -15.27 5.91 14.52
N ARG A 115 -15.16 4.60 14.78
CA ARG A 115 -15.12 4.04 16.13
C ARG A 115 -13.71 3.78 16.63
N ASP A 116 -13.54 3.76 17.95
CA ASP A 116 -12.29 3.29 18.55
C ASP A 116 -12.10 1.81 18.20
N LEU A 117 -11.05 1.53 17.43
CA LEU A 117 -10.73 0.21 16.92
C LEU A 117 -10.51 -0.82 18.03
N ARG A 118 -10.21 -0.40 19.25
CA ARG A 118 -10.07 -1.28 20.41
C ARG A 118 -11.39 -1.93 20.83
N ASP A 119 -12.51 -1.24 20.68
CA ASP A 119 -13.84 -1.77 21.00
C ASP A 119 -14.29 -2.84 20.01
N LEU A 120 -13.70 -2.89 18.83
CA LEU A 120 -13.99 -3.88 17.80
C LEU A 120 -13.12 -5.14 17.93
N GLY A 121 -11.99 -5.09 18.65
CA GLY A 121 -11.06 -6.20 18.84
C GLY A 121 -11.70 -7.41 19.54
N VAL A 122 -12.60 -7.15 20.48
CA VAL A 122 -13.37 -8.21 21.16
C VAL A 122 -14.31 -8.90 20.16
N ALA A 123 -15.05 -8.12 19.38
CA ALA A 123 -15.97 -8.65 18.37
C ALA A 123 -15.25 -9.52 17.31
N TRP A 124 -14.01 -9.17 16.98
CA TRP A 124 -13.22 -9.96 16.04
C TRP A 124 -12.85 -11.36 16.60
N GLN A 125 -12.53 -11.44 17.87
CA GLN A 125 -12.16 -12.71 18.52
C GLN A 125 -13.34 -13.66 18.69
N GLU A 126 -14.55 -13.12 18.76
CA GLU A 126 -15.78 -13.87 19.01
C GLU A 126 -16.53 -14.27 17.74
N ALA A 127 -16.26 -13.61 16.62
CA ALA A 127 -17.03 -13.80 15.40
C ALA A 127 -16.28 -14.61 14.35
N PRO A 128 -16.93 -15.58 13.69
CA PRO A 128 -16.30 -16.38 12.65
C PRO A 128 -15.96 -15.53 11.42
N VAL A 129 -14.82 -15.80 10.83
CA VAL A 129 -14.34 -15.13 9.62
C VAL A 129 -15.07 -15.69 8.40
N SER A 130 -15.60 -14.81 7.56
CA SER A 130 -16.18 -15.14 6.26
C SER A 130 -16.14 -13.92 5.34
N GLY A 131 -16.35 -14.12 4.04
CA GLY A 131 -16.50 -13.03 3.10
C GLY A 131 -15.53 -13.02 1.95
N MET A 132 -15.84 -12.23 0.92
CA MET A 132 -14.97 -12.03 -0.22
C MET A 132 -13.94 -10.97 0.11
N ILE A 133 -12.66 -11.30 -0.09
CA ILE A 133 -11.52 -10.42 0.12
C ILE A 133 -10.76 -10.28 -1.19
N LEU A 134 -10.27 -9.07 -1.45
CA LEU A 134 -9.27 -8.78 -2.47
C LEU A 134 -7.88 -8.93 -1.86
N GLY A 135 -7.00 -9.73 -2.44
CA GLY A 135 -5.57 -9.67 -2.16
C GLY A 135 -4.91 -8.74 -3.17
N ILE A 136 -3.99 -7.91 -2.73
CA ILE A 136 -3.22 -7.01 -3.60
C ILE A 136 -1.76 -6.98 -3.18
N ASP A 137 -0.88 -6.87 -4.15
CA ASP A 137 0.54 -6.66 -3.97
C ASP A 137 1.09 -5.74 -5.05
N LEU A 138 2.00 -4.84 -4.70
CA LEU A 138 2.58 -3.84 -5.58
C LEU A 138 4.09 -4.02 -5.69
N GLU A 139 4.59 -3.99 -6.93
CA GLU A 139 6.02 -3.82 -7.18
C GLU A 139 6.30 -2.37 -7.59
N THR A 140 7.38 -1.83 -7.04
CA THR A 140 7.71 -0.41 -7.16
C THR A 140 9.19 -0.18 -7.39
N THR A 141 9.56 0.96 -7.95
CA THR A 141 10.97 1.32 -8.18
C THR A 141 11.68 1.89 -6.96
N GLU A 142 10.94 2.21 -5.89
CA GLU A 142 11.47 2.79 -4.66
C GLU A 142 10.64 2.37 -3.45
N ARG A 143 11.18 2.60 -2.25
CA ARG A 143 10.43 2.37 -1.00
C ARG A 143 9.51 3.52 -0.63
N ASP A 144 9.89 4.74 -1.02
CA ASP A 144 9.12 5.95 -0.77
C ASP A 144 8.24 6.28 -1.97
N PRO A 145 6.90 6.33 -1.80
CA PRO A 145 5.97 6.58 -2.90
C PRO A 145 6.12 7.97 -3.54
N ALA A 146 6.73 8.94 -2.85
CA ALA A 146 7.00 10.26 -3.42
C ALA A 146 8.26 10.31 -4.29
N ARG A 147 9.01 9.19 -4.39
CA ARG A 147 10.30 9.12 -5.11
C ARG A 147 10.29 8.14 -6.28
N GLY A 148 9.29 7.27 -6.38
CA GLY A 148 9.29 6.19 -7.35
C GLY A 148 7.96 5.96 -8.05
N TYR A 149 7.87 4.84 -8.74
CA TYR A 149 6.77 4.43 -9.61
C TYR A 149 6.21 3.07 -9.20
N ILE A 150 4.89 2.88 -9.35
CA ILE A 150 4.27 1.57 -9.36
C ILE A 150 4.54 0.95 -10.74
N ILE A 151 5.19 -0.20 -10.77
CA ILE A 151 5.56 -0.93 -11.99
C ILE A 151 4.77 -2.22 -12.19
N ASN A 152 4.22 -2.78 -11.11
CA ASN A 152 3.31 -3.92 -11.20
C ASN A 152 2.22 -3.81 -10.14
N VAL A 153 1.04 -4.27 -10.49
CA VAL A 153 -0.09 -4.48 -9.57
C VAL A 153 -0.58 -5.91 -9.79
N GLY A 154 -0.42 -6.75 -8.78
CA GLY A 154 -0.98 -8.09 -8.73
C GLY A 154 -2.18 -8.13 -7.80
N PHE A 155 -3.30 -8.74 -8.22
CA PHE A 155 -4.44 -8.93 -7.34
C PHE A 155 -5.26 -10.17 -7.72
N GLU A 156 -5.93 -10.73 -6.74
CA GLU A 156 -6.93 -11.79 -6.91
C GLU A 156 -7.94 -11.77 -5.76
N PHE A 157 -8.99 -12.55 -5.89
CA PHE A 157 -10.05 -12.62 -4.89
C PHE A 157 -10.05 -13.99 -4.21
N MET A 158 -10.40 -14.02 -2.94
CA MET A 158 -10.68 -15.26 -2.23
C MET A 158 -11.86 -15.10 -1.26
N TYR A 159 -12.77 -16.03 -1.29
CA TYR A 159 -13.79 -16.15 -0.23
C TYR A 159 -13.14 -16.74 1.03
N MET A 160 -13.29 -16.07 2.17
CA MET A 160 -12.68 -16.53 3.43
C MET A 160 -13.41 -17.74 3.98
N SER A 161 -12.96 -18.92 3.58
CA SER A 161 -13.43 -20.23 4.07
C SER A 161 -12.29 -21.27 4.01
N PRO A 162 -12.41 -22.39 4.75
CA PRO A 162 -11.31 -23.38 4.86
C PRO A 162 -10.87 -24.03 3.55
N LYS A 163 -11.73 -24.05 2.53
CA LYS A 163 -11.51 -24.78 1.26
C LYS A 163 -11.57 -23.89 0.02
N ALA A 164 -11.79 -22.59 0.18
CA ALA A 164 -11.81 -21.68 -0.97
C ALA A 164 -10.45 -21.64 -1.66
N LYS A 165 -10.49 -21.37 -2.95
CA LYS A 165 -9.29 -21.12 -3.76
C LYS A 165 -9.32 -19.65 -4.22
N PRO A 166 -8.16 -19.02 -4.39
CA PRO A 166 -8.07 -17.74 -5.07
C PRO A 166 -8.65 -17.82 -6.48
N THR A 167 -9.26 -16.74 -6.93
CA THR A 167 -9.95 -16.65 -8.22
C THR A 167 -9.73 -15.28 -8.86
N ASN A 168 -9.90 -15.21 -10.18
CA ASN A 168 -9.80 -13.96 -10.92
C ASN A 168 -8.47 -13.22 -10.67
N GLY A 169 -7.36 -13.96 -10.71
CA GLY A 169 -6.03 -13.39 -10.60
C GLY A 169 -5.67 -12.54 -11.81
N HIS A 170 -5.16 -11.34 -11.56
CA HIS A 170 -4.69 -10.40 -12.56
C HIS A 170 -3.34 -9.81 -12.15
N ALA A 171 -2.48 -9.64 -13.14
CA ALA A 171 -1.24 -8.88 -12.99
C ALA A 171 -1.14 -7.86 -14.13
N ALA A 172 -0.84 -6.62 -13.80
CA ALA A 172 -0.66 -5.55 -14.78
C ALA A 172 0.70 -4.87 -14.57
N TYR A 173 1.41 -4.64 -15.67
CA TYR A 173 2.69 -3.92 -15.69
C TYR A 173 2.50 -2.51 -16.22
N PHE A 174 3.27 -1.56 -15.67
CA PHE A 174 3.18 -0.13 -15.97
C PHE A 174 4.53 0.43 -16.36
N GLY A 175 4.51 1.35 -17.32
CA GLY A 175 5.70 2.03 -17.81
C GLY A 175 6.32 3.00 -16.80
N ILE A 176 7.58 3.27 -17.01
CA ILE A 176 8.37 4.29 -16.29
C ILE A 176 9.15 5.14 -17.31
N PRO A 177 9.72 6.28 -16.93
CA PRO A 177 10.44 7.14 -17.84
C PRO A 177 11.55 6.41 -18.62
N GLU A 178 11.70 6.77 -19.90
CA GLU A 178 12.63 6.11 -20.84
C GLU A 178 14.09 6.11 -20.39
N MET A 179 14.48 7.07 -19.55
CA MET A 179 15.81 7.12 -18.95
C MET A 179 16.21 5.84 -18.20
N TYR A 180 15.23 5.07 -17.69
CA TYR A 180 15.46 3.79 -17.01
C TYR A 180 15.83 2.65 -17.96
N LYS A 181 15.68 2.84 -19.26
CA LYS A 181 16.19 1.90 -20.26
C LYS A 181 17.71 1.73 -20.17
N GLU A 182 18.40 2.85 -19.96
CA GLU A 182 19.87 2.86 -19.85
C GLU A 182 20.35 2.70 -18.39
N LYS A 183 19.64 3.32 -17.44
CA LYS A 183 19.99 3.25 -16.01
C LYS A 183 19.67 1.90 -15.36
N GLY A 184 18.80 1.10 -15.98
CA GLY A 184 18.20 -0.09 -15.37
C GLY A 184 16.99 0.23 -14.50
N VAL A 185 16.08 -0.73 -14.35
CA VAL A 185 14.92 -0.62 -13.45
C VAL A 185 15.41 -0.77 -12.01
N PRO A 186 15.15 0.20 -11.12
CA PRO A 186 15.56 0.08 -9.72
C PRO A 186 14.90 -1.12 -9.02
N LEU A 187 15.60 -1.70 -8.04
CA LEU A 187 15.16 -2.85 -7.24
C LEU A 187 14.89 -4.14 -8.05
N THR A 188 15.41 -4.26 -9.27
CA THR A 188 15.28 -5.47 -10.09
C THR A 188 15.78 -6.73 -9.38
N GLU A 189 16.76 -6.60 -8.49
CA GLU A 189 17.25 -7.71 -7.66
C GLU A 189 16.20 -8.24 -6.66
N VAL A 190 15.15 -7.47 -6.39
CA VAL A 190 14.03 -7.84 -5.51
C VAL A 190 12.88 -8.42 -6.31
N HIS A 191 12.30 -7.62 -7.22
CA HIS A 191 11.08 -7.97 -7.96
C HIS A 191 11.33 -8.61 -9.33
N HIS A 192 12.56 -8.68 -9.81
CA HIS A 192 12.97 -9.29 -11.08
C HIS A 192 12.33 -8.69 -12.36
N ILE A 193 11.61 -7.57 -12.25
CA ILE A 193 11.00 -6.87 -13.38
C ILE A 193 12.08 -6.02 -14.06
N THR A 194 12.20 -6.18 -15.37
CA THR A 194 13.20 -5.52 -16.19
C THR A 194 12.56 -4.48 -17.12
N TRP A 195 13.38 -3.66 -17.77
CA TRP A 195 12.87 -2.72 -18.77
C TRP A 195 12.04 -3.41 -19.85
N LYS A 196 12.41 -4.63 -20.25
CA LYS A 196 11.68 -5.39 -21.29
C LYS A 196 10.22 -5.65 -20.90
N ASP A 197 9.93 -5.79 -19.62
CA ASP A 197 8.58 -6.03 -19.10
C ASP A 197 7.73 -4.76 -19.08
N LEU A 198 8.40 -3.59 -19.04
CA LEU A 198 7.78 -2.27 -18.90
C LEU A 198 7.75 -1.48 -20.20
N ASP A 199 8.56 -1.86 -21.20
CA ASP A 199 8.70 -1.14 -22.46
C ASP A 199 7.37 -1.02 -23.20
N GLY A 200 7.02 0.19 -23.61
CA GLY A 200 5.75 0.50 -24.28
C GLY A 200 4.51 0.40 -23.40
N LYS A 201 4.66 0.16 -22.09
CA LYS A 201 3.51 0.19 -21.16
C LYS A 201 3.16 1.61 -20.75
N THR A 202 1.86 1.84 -20.57
CA THR A 202 1.36 3.11 -20.04
C THR A 202 1.78 3.24 -18.57
N PRO A 203 2.30 4.40 -18.11
CA PRO A 203 2.55 4.65 -16.69
C PRO A 203 1.29 4.51 -15.85
N PHE A 204 1.41 4.01 -14.61
CA PHE A 204 0.25 3.79 -13.73
C PHE A 204 -0.61 5.05 -13.56
N ARG A 205 0.02 6.22 -13.38
CA ARG A 205 -0.69 7.52 -13.23
C ARG A 205 -1.50 7.92 -14.47
N GLU A 206 -1.14 7.43 -15.64
CA GLU A 206 -1.79 7.71 -16.92
C GLU A 206 -2.82 6.65 -17.31
N ALA A 207 -2.78 5.46 -16.71
CA ALA A 207 -3.66 4.33 -16.99
C ALA A 207 -5.06 4.52 -16.39
N LYS A 208 -5.79 5.56 -16.77
CA LYS A 208 -7.05 6.00 -16.15
C LYS A 208 -8.10 4.89 -16.05
N ALA A 209 -8.29 4.12 -17.12
CA ALA A 209 -9.27 3.02 -17.12
C ALA A 209 -8.92 1.93 -16.09
N VAL A 210 -7.63 1.65 -15.88
CA VAL A 210 -7.16 0.70 -14.86
C VAL A 210 -7.38 1.29 -13.46
N GLN A 211 -7.06 2.56 -13.26
CA GLN A 211 -7.28 3.23 -11.99
C GLN A 211 -8.77 3.27 -11.61
N GLU A 212 -9.67 3.61 -12.55
CA GLU A 212 -11.11 3.59 -12.32
C GLU A 212 -11.66 2.19 -11.99
N ALA A 213 -11.13 1.15 -12.62
CA ALA A 213 -11.51 -0.21 -12.31
C ALA A 213 -11.00 -0.61 -10.93
N LEU A 214 -9.75 -0.29 -10.59
CA LEU A 214 -9.14 -0.64 -9.33
C LEU A 214 -9.84 0.06 -8.15
N ILE A 215 -10.15 1.36 -8.28
CA ILE A 215 -10.86 2.08 -7.21
C ILE A 215 -12.23 1.47 -6.92
N LYS A 216 -12.99 1.10 -7.96
CA LYS A 216 -14.30 0.44 -7.81
C LYS A 216 -14.20 -0.90 -7.08
N ILE A 217 -13.16 -1.67 -7.35
CA ILE A 217 -12.91 -2.95 -6.68
C ILE A 217 -12.54 -2.73 -5.21
N LEU A 218 -11.65 -1.79 -4.94
CA LEU A 218 -11.18 -1.46 -3.59
C LEU A 218 -12.29 -0.86 -2.70
N GLU A 219 -13.22 -0.10 -3.28
CA GLU A 219 -14.38 0.41 -2.55
C GLU A 219 -15.43 -0.68 -2.27
N ARG A 220 -15.47 -1.73 -3.09
CA ARG A 220 -16.45 -2.81 -2.95
C ARG A 220 -15.98 -3.91 -2.01
N TYR A 221 -14.69 -4.22 -2.00
CA TYR A 221 -14.12 -5.31 -1.22
C TYR A 221 -12.99 -4.80 -0.33
N PRO A 222 -12.91 -5.26 0.92
CA PRO A 222 -11.71 -5.03 1.71
C PRO A 222 -10.53 -5.70 1.02
N PHE A 223 -9.35 -5.11 1.14
CA PHE A 223 -8.16 -5.72 0.57
C PHE A 223 -7.16 -6.15 1.63
N MET A 224 -6.52 -7.29 1.41
CA MET A 224 -5.39 -7.79 2.18
C MET A 224 -4.09 -7.52 1.43
N ALA A 225 -3.07 -7.10 2.18
CA ALA A 225 -1.69 -7.05 1.72
C ALA A 225 -0.75 -7.47 2.86
N HIS A 226 0.45 -7.95 2.51
CA HIS A 226 1.44 -8.30 3.53
C HIS A 226 2.36 -7.12 3.82
N ASN A 227 2.10 -6.39 4.90
CA ASN A 227 2.59 -5.06 5.22
C ASN A 227 1.78 -3.97 4.52
N ALA A 228 0.46 -4.06 4.62
CA ALA A 228 -0.50 -3.21 3.91
C ALA A 228 -0.26 -1.69 4.02
N ALA A 229 0.50 -1.24 5.01
CA ALA A 229 0.95 0.16 5.09
C ALA A 229 1.81 0.58 3.87
N PHE A 230 2.47 -0.37 3.22
CA PHE A 230 3.21 -0.11 1.99
C PHE A 230 2.24 0.16 0.84
N GLU A 231 1.33 -0.76 0.54
CA GLU A 231 0.31 -0.61 -0.51
C GLU A 231 -0.57 0.62 -0.25
N ASP A 232 -1.02 0.81 0.99
CA ASP A 232 -1.83 1.97 1.40
C ASP A 232 -1.11 3.30 1.09
N SER A 233 0.19 3.38 1.34
CA SER A 233 0.98 4.59 1.06
C SER A 233 1.13 4.87 -0.44
N TRP A 234 1.41 3.83 -1.22
CA TRP A 234 1.56 3.94 -2.67
C TRP A 234 0.24 4.28 -3.34
N LEU A 235 -0.83 3.57 -3.00
CA LEU A 235 -2.16 3.84 -3.54
C LEU A 235 -2.68 5.22 -3.14
N THR A 236 -2.37 5.69 -1.93
CA THR A 236 -2.73 7.05 -1.48
C THR A 236 -2.18 8.12 -2.42
N LEU A 237 -0.91 8.03 -2.83
CA LEU A 237 -0.31 9.04 -3.71
C LEU A 237 -0.58 8.81 -5.19
N HIS A 238 -0.73 7.56 -5.63
CA HIS A 238 -0.72 7.23 -7.05
C HIS A 238 -2.09 6.85 -7.63
N LEU A 239 -3.08 6.45 -6.81
CA LEU A 239 -4.41 6.06 -7.27
C LEU A 239 -5.42 7.19 -6.98
N ASP A 240 -6.00 7.75 -8.04
CA ASP A 240 -6.99 8.82 -7.92
C ASP A 240 -8.23 8.34 -7.15
N GLY A 241 -8.69 9.12 -6.17
CA GLY A 241 -9.83 8.78 -5.32
C GLY A 241 -9.51 7.88 -4.11
N TYR A 242 -8.31 7.26 -4.07
CA TYR A 242 -7.97 6.35 -2.99
C TYR A 242 -7.90 7.02 -1.61
N ALA A 243 -7.21 8.16 -1.52
CA ALA A 243 -7.07 8.89 -0.25
C ALA A 243 -8.44 9.28 0.33
N GLU A 244 -9.33 9.76 -0.53
CA GLU A 244 -10.70 10.13 -0.19
C GLU A 244 -11.54 8.92 0.23
N GLY A 245 -11.43 7.81 -0.51
CA GLY A 245 -12.09 6.54 -0.18
C GLY A 245 -11.63 5.97 1.17
N ARG A 246 -10.31 6.03 1.42
CA ARG A 246 -9.71 5.63 2.71
C ARG A 246 -10.24 6.47 3.86
N LYS A 247 -10.17 7.80 3.72
CA LYS A 247 -10.63 8.73 4.75
C LYS A 247 -12.12 8.60 5.06
N ALA A 248 -12.93 8.33 4.03
CA ALA A 248 -14.36 8.10 4.17
C ALA A 248 -14.71 6.68 4.68
N GLY A 249 -13.73 5.80 4.89
CA GLY A 249 -13.95 4.42 5.33
C GLY A 249 -14.53 3.49 4.25
N ARG A 250 -14.59 3.93 2.99
CA ARG A 250 -15.03 3.07 1.87
C ARG A 250 -13.97 2.07 1.45
N ILE A 251 -12.70 2.42 1.56
CA ILE A 251 -11.56 1.55 1.28
C ILE A 251 -10.95 1.07 2.58
N VAL A 252 -10.80 -0.24 2.74
CA VAL A 252 -10.37 -0.87 3.99
C VAL A 252 -9.20 -1.83 3.72
N PRO A 253 -7.96 -1.44 4.03
CA PRO A 253 -6.81 -2.34 4.02
C PRO A 253 -6.80 -3.26 5.24
N ILE A 254 -6.27 -4.46 5.04
CA ILE A 254 -6.06 -5.48 6.06
C ILE A 254 -4.59 -5.88 6.02
N ASP A 255 -3.85 -5.59 7.08
CA ASP A 255 -2.44 -5.98 7.18
C ASP A 255 -2.29 -7.42 7.69
N THR A 256 -1.90 -8.32 6.80
CA THR A 256 -1.70 -9.73 7.18
C THR A 256 -0.49 -9.95 8.07
N ARG A 257 0.47 -9.01 8.17
CA ARG A 257 1.53 -9.06 9.19
C ARG A 257 0.96 -8.88 10.59
N ASP A 258 -0.07 -8.06 10.74
CA ASP A 258 -0.73 -7.89 12.04
C ASP A 258 -1.57 -9.13 12.38
N ILE A 259 -2.22 -9.75 11.40
CA ILE A 259 -2.84 -11.08 11.57
C ILE A 259 -1.79 -12.08 12.08
N CYS A 260 -0.64 -12.18 11.41
CA CYS A 260 0.45 -13.06 11.82
C CYS A 260 0.89 -12.80 13.26
N ARG A 261 1.13 -11.52 13.62
CA ARG A 261 1.61 -11.13 14.96
C ARG A 261 0.63 -11.46 16.08
N ARG A 262 -0.66 -11.42 15.79
CA ARG A 262 -1.72 -11.67 16.80
C ARG A 262 -2.12 -13.13 16.86
N CYS A 263 -2.24 -13.80 15.71
CA CYS A 263 -2.75 -15.16 15.64
C CYS A 263 -1.67 -16.23 15.83
N ASP A 264 -0.44 -15.97 15.34
CA ASP A 264 0.65 -16.94 15.42
C ASP A 264 1.46 -16.77 16.72
N PRO A 265 1.30 -17.68 17.71
CA PRO A 265 1.99 -17.56 18.98
C PRO A 265 3.53 -17.72 18.86
N GLU A 266 4.01 -18.37 17.80
CA GLU A 266 5.44 -18.58 17.59
C GLU A 266 6.17 -17.26 17.28
N VAL A 267 5.48 -16.27 16.73
CA VAL A 267 6.07 -14.94 16.41
C VAL A 267 6.66 -14.27 17.65
N LYS A 268 6.02 -14.42 18.81
CA LYS A 268 6.46 -13.81 20.06
C LYS A 268 7.71 -14.50 20.65
N ASN A 269 7.94 -15.75 20.28
CA ASN A 269 9.02 -16.60 20.82
C ASN A 269 10.26 -16.59 19.91
N LEU A 270 10.17 -16.05 18.70
CA LEU A 270 11.26 -16.00 17.75
C LEU A 270 12.02 -14.67 17.83
N PRO A 271 13.36 -14.68 17.66
CA PRO A 271 14.12 -13.44 17.64
C PRO A 271 13.71 -12.55 16.46
N ARG A 272 13.77 -11.24 16.67
CA ARG A 272 13.36 -10.24 15.68
C ARG A 272 14.17 -10.36 14.37
N GLU A 273 15.43 -10.74 14.48
CA GLU A 273 16.36 -10.93 13.36
C GLU A 273 15.92 -12.07 12.42
N ALA A 274 15.18 -13.06 12.94
CA ALA A 274 14.59 -14.12 12.14
C ALA A 274 13.38 -13.64 11.29
N ARG A 275 13.00 -12.36 11.40
CA ARG A 275 11.87 -11.75 10.70
C ARG A 275 10.60 -12.63 10.77
N PRO A 276 10.13 -12.99 11.97
CA PRO A 276 9.13 -14.06 12.13
C PRO A 276 7.78 -13.71 11.52
N ALA A 277 7.46 -12.42 11.37
CA ALA A 277 6.23 -11.95 10.73
C ALA A 277 6.40 -11.67 9.21
N ALA A 278 7.52 -12.01 8.58
CA ALA A 278 7.63 -11.99 7.12
C ALA A 278 6.78 -13.11 6.51
N LEU A 279 6.22 -12.87 5.32
CA LEU A 279 5.31 -13.80 4.64
C LEU A 279 5.95 -15.18 4.46
N GLU A 280 7.16 -15.22 3.95
CA GLU A 280 7.91 -16.47 3.76
C GLU A 280 8.09 -17.25 5.06
N SER A 281 8.46 -16.58 6.16
CA SER A 281 8.65 -17.21 7.47
C SER A 281 7.33 -17.77 8.02
N TRP A 282 6.26 -17.01 7.89
CA TRP A 282 4.93 -17.41 8.33
C TRP A 282 4.37 -18.56 7.48
N ALA A 283 4.45 -18.47 6.15
CA ALA A 283 4.03 -19.51 5.22
C ALA A 283 4.74 -20.86 5.47
N ARG A 284 6.03 -20.83 5.84
CA ARG A 284 6.76 -22.03 6.22
C ARG A 284 6.25 -22.65 7.53
N ARG A 285 5.96 -21.84 8.55
CA ARG A 285 5.36 -22.33 9.80
C ARG A 285 3.98 -22.93 9.57
N ARG A 286 3.18 -22.32 8.71
CA ARG A 286 1.86 -22.85 8.31
C ARG A 286 1.94 -23.98 7.27
N LYS A 287 3.13 -24.43 6.88
CA LYS A 287 3.40 -25.52 5.91
C LYS A 287 2.86 -25.25 4.50
N VAL A 288 2.58 -23.99 4.18
CA VAL A 288 2.15 -23.53 2.85
C VAL A 288 3.34 -23.47 1.90
N LEU A 289 4.49 -23.04 2.39
CA LEU A 289 5.75 -22.96 1.63
C LEU A 289 6.74 -24.02 2.13
N LYS A 290 7.32 -24.81 1.22
CA LYS A 290 8.35 -25.79 1.53
C LYS A 290 9.67 -25.11 1.89
N LYS A 291 10.53 -25.78 2.69
CA LYS A 291 11.84 -25.25 3.09
C LYS A 291 12.76 -24.88 1.91
N SER A 292 12.63 -25.59 0.79
CA SER A 292 13.41 -25.37 -0.43
C SER A 292 12.86 -24.28 -1.35
N GLN A 293 11.68 -23.78 -1.07
CA GLN A 293 11.02 -22.73 -1.88
C GLN A 293 11.25 -21.38 -1.22
N LYS A 294 11.34 -20.33 -2.06
CA LYS A 294 11.41 -18.92 -1.66
C LYS A 294 10.19 -18.18 -2.16
N GLU A 295 9.85 -17.10 -1.49
CA GLU A 295 8.96 -16.05 -2.00
C GLU A 295 9.53 -15.52 -3.32
N ARG A 296 8.68 -15.24 -4.28
CA ARG A 296 9.13 -14.89 -5.64
C ARG A 296 9.19 -13.40 -5.90
N HIS A 297 8.57 -12.62 -5.05
CA HIS A 297 8.42 -11.17 -5.24
C HIS A 297 7.85 -10.82 -6.62
N LEU A 298 6.73 -11.47 -6.93
CA LEU A 298 5.94 -11.26 -8.14
C LEU A 298 4.48 -11.08 -7.71
N GLY A 299 3.99 -9.88 -7.74
CA GLY A 299 2.71 -9.42 -7.20
C GLY A 299 1.60 -10.47 -7.05
N LEU A 300 1.16 -11.10 -8.16
CA LEU A 300 0.08 -12.09 -8.09
C LEU A 300 0.47 -13.37 -7.32
N GLU A 301 1.72 -13.84 -7.43
CA GLU A 301 2.16 -15.06 -6.75
C GLU A 301 2.28 -14.84 -5.24
N ASP A 302 2.66 -13.64 -4.82
CA ASP A 302 2.75 -13.27 -3.41
C ASP A 302 1.36 -13.08 -2.79
N VAL A 303 0.38 -12.59 -3.56
CA VAL A 303 -1.03 -12.58 -3.15
C VAL A 303 -1.55 -14.00 -2.92
N GLU A 304 -1.28 -14.93 -3.85
CA GLU A 304 -1.70 -16.33 -3.70
C GLU A 304 -1.06 -16.98 -2.46
N LEU A 305 0.24 -16.75 -2.24
CA LEU A 305 0.96 -17.22 -1.06
C LEU A 305 0.37 -16.65 0.23
N MET A 306 0.08 -15.35 0.25
CA MET A 306 -0.53 -14.65 1.37
C MET A 306 -1.91 -15.25 1.71
N PHE A 307 -2.79 -15.41 0.74
CA PHE A 307 -4.12 -15.99 0.96
C PHE A 307 -4.06 -17.41 1.51
N LYS A 308 -3.23 -18.28 0.94
CA LYS A 308 -3.04 -19.65 1.43
C LYS A 308 -2.51 -19.68 2.87
N THR A 309 -1.62 -18.73 3.20
CA THR A 309 -1.03 -18.63 4.53
C THR A 309 -2.05 -18.17 5.57
N VAL A 310 -2.83 -17.13 5.27
CA VAL A 310 -3.93 -16.67 6.11
C VAL A 310 -4.98 -17.76 6.30
N GLN A 311 -5.36 -18.46 5.22
CA GLN A 311 -6.32 -19.58 5.27
C GLN A 311 -5.83 -20.71 6.17
N ALA A 312 -4.55 -21.08 6.09
CA ALA A 312 -3.97 -22.11 6.93
C ALA A 312 -3.96 -21.68 8.41
N GLU A 313 -3.58 -20.42 8.71
CA GLU A 313 -3.62 -19.87 10.07
C GLU A 313 -5.04 -19.90 10.63
N PHE A 314 -6.02 -19.40 9.90
CA PHE A 314 -7.41 -19.33 10.34
C PHE A 314 -8.04 -20.72 10.48
N SER A 315 -7.65 -21.69 9.64
CA SER A 315 -8.07 -23.09 9.79
C SER A 315 -7.52 -23.72 11.06
N GLU A 316 -6.22 -23.49 11.34
CA GLU A 316 -5.58 -24.01 12.54
C GLU A 316 -6.17 -23.43 13.84
N ARG A 317 -6.65 -22.17 13.77
CA ARG A 317 -7.29 -21.45 14.89
C ARG A 317 -8.80 -21.62 14.96
N THR A 318 -9.40 -22.41 14.06
CA THR A 318 -10.87 -22.58 13.99
C THR A 318 -11.63 -21.26 13.88
N MET A 319 -11.10 -20.31 13.10
CA MET A 319 -11.64 -18.96 12.98
C MET A 319 -12.71 -18.81 11.89
N PHE A 320 -12.87 -19.79 11.03
CA PHE A 320 -13.88 -19.73 9.99
C PHE A 320 -15.28 -20.07 10.54
N ALA A 321 -16.31 -19.53 9.87
CA ALA A 321 -17.68 -19.95 10.09
C ALA A 321 -17.80 -21.45 9.80
N SER A 322 -18.49 -22.17 10.69
CA SER A 322 -18.82 -23.60 10.57
C SER A 322 -19.86 -23.86 9.47
#